data_7bd3b51dfaaca54337e8f8599fab5d52
#
_entry.id   7bd3b51dfaaca54337e8f8599fab5d52
#
_cell.length_a   1.000
_cell.length_b   1.000
_cell.length_c   1.000
_cell.angle_alpha   90.00
_cell.angle_beta   90.00
_cell.angle_gamma   90.00
#
_symmetry.space_group_name_H-M   'P 1'
#
loop_
_entity.id
_entity.type
_entity.pdbx_description
1 polymer ?
#
loop_
_entity_poly.entity_id
_entity_poly.type
_entity_poly.pdbx_seq_one_letter_code
_entity_poly.pdbx_strand_id
1 'polypeptide(L)'
;PKPKRASRDEVLALRSEVRKAEARMEKINEMRDKLAKKLADPALYEDAKTGELEVWNKKYAEIMEGLSRAEALWMAAQEKLDTAQG
;
A
#
# COMPACT_ATOMS: atom_id res chain seq x y z
N PRO A 1 29.63 -4.02 24.58
CA PRO A 1 29.59 -4.72 23.29
C PRO A 1 28.93 -3.86 22.24
N LYS A 2 29.56 -3.74 21.10
CA LYS A 2 29.03 -2.98 19.99
C LYS A 2 27.77 -3.68 19.44
N PRO A 3 26.70 -2.94 19.11
CA PRO A 3 25.59 -3.55 18.43
C PRO A 3 26.10 -4.18 17.14
N LYS A 4 25.77 -5.43 16.94
CA LYS A 4 26.14 -6.12 15.70
C LYS A 4 25.42 -5.49 14.54
N ARG A 5 26.17 -5.04 13.56
CA ARG A 5 25.59 -4.68 12.29
C ARG A 5 25.07 -5.95 11.65
N ALA A 6 23.94 -5.84 10.98
CA ALA A 6 23.42 -6.94 10.20
C ALA A 6 24.44 -7.32 9.12
N SER A 7 24.48 -8.59 8.75
CA SER A 7 25.34 -9.07 7.68
C SER A 7 24.89 -8.45 6.36
N ARG A 8 25.78 -8.49 5.36
CA ARG A 8 25.46 -8.01 4.03
C ARG A 8 24.22 -8.71 3.47
N ASP A 9 24.11 -10.01 3.69
CA ASP A 9 22.97 -10.80 3.23
C ASP A 9 21.67 -10.37 3.90
N GLU A 10 21.71 -10.08 5.20
CA GLU A 10 20.57 -9.56 5.93
C GLU A 10 20.13 -8.21 5.41
N VAL A 11 21.07 -7.31 5.13
CA VAL A 11 20.78 -5.98 4.57
C VAL A 11 20.12 -6.13 3.20
N LEU A 12 20.64 -7.01 2.36
CA LEU A 12 20.08 -7.25 1.03
C LEU A 12 18.66 -7.82 1.13
N ALA A 13 18.42 -8.73 2.07
CA ALA A 13 17.09 -9.27 2.31
C ALA A 13 16.12 -8.18 2.76
N LEU A 14 16.54 -7.29 3.65
CA LEU A 14 15.72 -6.19 4.13
C LEU A 14 15.42 -5.18 3.02
N ARG A 15 16.39 -4.89 2.15
CA ARG A 15 16.17 -4.04 0.97
C ARG A 15 15.13 -4.65 0.04
N SER A 16 15.19 -5.97 -0.13
CA SER A 16 14.20 -6.69 -0.93
C SER A 16 12.80 -6.58 -0.33
N GLU A 17 12.68 -6.69 1.00
CA GLU A 17 11.40 -6.51 1.69
C GLU A 17 10.81 -5.10 1.46
N VAL A 18 11.66 -4.08 1.56
CA VAL A 18 11.25 -2.69 1.30
C VAL A 18 10.73 -2.54 -0.12
N ARG A 19 11.46 -3.07 -1.10
CA ARG A 19 11.05 -2.99 -2.52
C ARG A 19 9.72 -3.69 -2.77
N LYS A 20 9.51 -4.85 -2.15
CA LYS A 20 8.25 -5.60 -2.28
C LYS A 20 7.10 -4.82 -1.68
N ALA A 21 7.34 -4.18 -0.54
CA ALA A 21 6.33 -3.35 0.11
C ALA A 21 5.99 -2.13 -0.76
N GLU A 22 7.00 -1.47 -1.35
CA GLU A 22 6.80 -0.35 -2.25
C GLU A 22 6.02 -0.75 -3.50
N ALA A 23 6.34 -1.91 -4.08
CA ALA A 23 5.62 -2.41 -5.26
C ALA A 23 4.16 -2.69 -4.93
N ARG A 24 3.89 -3.23 -3.75
CA ARG A 24 2.52 -3.48 -3.28
C ARG A 24 1.75 -2.18 -3.11
N MET A 25 2.37 -1.19 -2.49
CA MET A 25 1.77 0.14 -2.32
C MET A 25 1.44 0.77 -3.66
N GLU A 26 2.35 0.67 -4.62
CA GLU A 26 2.16 1.21 -5.95
C GLU A 26 0.95 0.60 -6.65
N LYS A 27 0.81 -0.72 -6.57
CA LYS A 27 -0.35 -1.42 -7.13
C LYS A 27 -1.66 -0.99 -6.47
N ILE A 28 -1.66 -0.87 -5.16
CA ILE A 28 -2.85 -0.45 -4.43
C ILE A 28 -3.21 1.00 -4.78
N ASN A 29 -2.20 1.87 -4.91
CA ASN A 29 -2.40 3.26 -5.33
C ASN A 29 -3.00 3.34 -6.73
N GLU A 30 -2.56 2.49 -7.66
CA GLU A 30 -3.12 2.43 -9.01
C GLU A 30 -4.59 2.01 -8.97
N MET A 31 -4.93 1.02 -8.15
CA MET A 31 -6.30 0.57 -7.97
C MET A 31 -7.16 1.68 -7.38
N ARG A 32 -6.64 2.39 -6.37
CA ARG A 32 -7.32 3.53 -5.76
C ARG A 32 -7.62 4.61 -6.80
N ASP A 33 -6.63 4.96 -7.61
CA ASP A 33 -6.76 6.02 -8.60
C ASP A 33 -7.80 5.67 -9.66
N LYS A 34 -7.82 4.43 -10.12
CA LYS A 34 -8.80 3.95 -11.10
C LYS A 34 -10.22 4.03 -10.52
N LEU A 35 -10.38 3.60 -9.28
CA LEU A 35 -11.67 3.60 -8.62
C LEU A 35 -12.11 5.02 -8.29
N ALA A 36 -11.19 5.88 -7.88
CA ALA A 36 -11.47 7.29 -7.60
C ALA A 36 -12.00 8.00 -8.86
N LYS A 37 -11.41 7.71 -10.02
CA LYS A 37 -11.87 8.26 -11.30
C LYS A 37 -13.29 7.80 -11.62
N LYS A 38 -13.56 6.54 -11.37
CA LYS A 38 -14.90 5.97 -11.61
C LYS A 38 -15.93 6.62 -10.68
N LEU A 39 -15.58 6.81 -9.41
CA LEU A 39 -16.48 7.44 -8.43
C LEU A 39 -16.68 8.94 -8.70
N ALA A 40 -15.75 9.57 -9.40
CA ALA A 40 -15.85 10.99 -9.77
C ALA A 40 -16.65 11.21 -11.04
N ASP A 41 -16.95 10.16 -11.80
CA ASP A 41 -17.70 10.27 -13.06
C ASP A 41 -19.19 10.52 -12.81
N PRO A 42 -19.74 11.66 -13.28
CA PRO A 42 -21.16 11.96 -13.11
C PRO A 42 -22.08 10.89 -13.71
N ALA A 43 -21.66 10.25 -14.78
CA ALA A 43 -22.44 9.21 -15.44
C ALA A 43 -22.76 8.02 -14.52
N LEU A 44 -21.85 7.72 -13.60
CA LEU A 44 -22.05 6.65 -12.64
C LEU A 44 -23.26 6.92 -11.75
N TYR A 45 -23.42 8.19 -11.34
CA TYR A 45 -24.51 8.60 -10.44
C TYR A 45 -25.86 8.73 -11.18
N GLU A 46 -25.81 9.00 -12.48
CA GLU A 46 -27.03 9.09 -13.31
C GLU A 46 -27.62 7.72 -13.60
N ASP A 47 -26.75 6.75 -13.90
CA ASP A 47 -27.15 5.42 -14.33
C ASP A 47 -27.17 4.39 -13.21
N ALA A 48 -26.42 4.64 -12.14
CA ALA A 48 -26.26 3.66 -11.07
C ALA A 48 -27.48 3.56 -10.18
N LYS A 49 -27.85 2.34 -9.88
CA LYS A 49 -28.81 2.06 -8.83
C LYS A 49 -28.11 2.26 -7.49
N THR A 50 -28.84 2.61 -6.45
CA THR A 50 -28.32 2.87 -5.11
C THR A 50 -27.38 1.77 -4.62
N GLY A 51 -27.73 0.50 -4.89
CA GLY A 51 -26.91 -0.64 -4.48
C GLY A 51 -25.53 -0.67 -5.15
N GLU A 52 -25.44 -0.20 -6.40
CA GLU A 52 -24.14 -0.15 -7.11
C GLU A 52 -23.20 0.86 -6.48
N LEU A 53 -23.72 2.03 -6.10
CA LEU A 53 -22.92 3.06 -5.45
C LEU A 53 -22.37 2.57 -4.11
N GLU A 54 -23.18 1.87 -3.34
CA GLU A 54 -22.74 1.29 -2.07
C GLU A 54 -21.62 0.28 -2.27
N VAL A 55 -21.72 -0.56 -3.29
CA VAL A 55 -20.68 -1.54 -3.63
C VAL A 55 -19.37 -0.85 -3.98
N TRP A 56 -19.41 0.20 -4.81
CA TRP A 56 -18.23 0.94 -5.22
C TRP A 56 -17.58 1.69 -4.04
N ASN A 57 -18.39 2.30 -3.20
CA ASN A 57 -17.90 2.98 -2.00
C ASN A 57 -17.26 2.02 -1.02
N LYS A 58 -17.84 0.84 -0.87
CA LYS A 58 -17.28 -0.21 -0.03
C LYS A 58 -15.93 -0.69 -0.54
N LYS A 59 -15.82 -0.88 -1.85
CA LYS A 59 -14.54 -1.26 -2.49
C LYS A 59 -13.49 -0.19 -2.27
N TYR A 60 -13.85 1.07 -2.39
CA TYR A 60 -12.93 2.17 -2.16
C TYR A 60 -12.42 2.15 -0.72
N ALA A 61 -13.31 1.96 0.25
CA ALA A 61 -12.92 1.88 1.65
C ALA A 61 -11.97 0.69 1.92
N GLU A 62 -12.23 -0.45 1.30
CA GLU A 62 -11.37 -1.64 1.41
C GLU A 62 -9.98 -1.38 0.82
N ILE A 63 -9.92 -0.69 -0.30
CA ILE A 63 -8.65 -0.31 -0.94
C ILE A 63 -7.87 0.64 -0.04
N MET A 64 -8.53 1.64 0.54
CA MET A 64 -7.88 2.58 1.45
C MET A 64 -7.35 1.90 2.70
N GLU A 65 -8.10 0.94 3.22
CA GLU A 65 -7.65 0.13 4.36
C GLU A 65 -6.44 -0.73 3.99
N GLY A 66 -6.49 -1.36 2.82
CA GLY A 66 -5.36 -2.14 2.30
C GLY A 66 -4.12 -1.29 2.11
N LEU A 67 -4.28 -0.06 1.61
CA LEU A 67 -3.17 0.88 1.44
C LEU A 67 -2.56 1.26 2.79
N SER A 68 -3.39 1.52 3.79
CA SER A 68 -2.93 1.85 5.14
C SER A 68 -2.09 0.72 5.72
N ARG A 69 -2.52 -0.54 5.55
CA ARG A 69 -1.76 -1.71 6.00
C ARG A 69 -0.45 -1.85 5.25
N ALA A 70 -0.47 -1.64 3.93
CA ALA A 70 0.73 -1.72 3.10
C ALA A 70 1.75 -0.65 3.50
N GLU A 71 1.29 0.56 3.80
CA GLU A 71 2.14 1.64 4.29
C GLU A 71 2.78 1.29 5.64
N ALA A 72 2.00 0.69 6.55
CA ALA A 72 2.52 0.26 7.85
C ALA A 72 3.59 -0.81 7.70
N LEU A 73 3.39 -1.77 6.79
CA LEU A 73 4.39 -2.80 6.51
C LEU A 73 5.64 -2.21 5.88
N TRP A 74 5.47 -1.26 4.96
CA TRP A 74 6.60 -0.57 4.36
C TRP A 74 7.40 0.20 5.40
N MET A 75 6.74 0.94 6.27
CA MET A 75 7.40 1.70 7.35
C MET A 75 8.17 0.77 8.28
N ALA A 76 7.58 -0.38 8.64
CA ALA A 76 8.25 -1.36 9.49
C ALA A 76 9.49 -1.95 8.81
N ALA A 77 9.39 -2.26 7.51
CA ALA A 77 10.51 -2.78 6.73
C ALA A 77 11.62 -1.74 6.60
N GLN A 78 11.25 -0.48 6.36
CA GLN A 78 12.19 0.63 6.25
C GLN A 78 12.94 0.85 7.57
N GLU A 79 12.22 0.79 8.68
CA GLU A 79 12.80 0.94 10.00
C GLU A 79 13.81 -0.17 10.32
N LYS A 80 13.47 -1.40 9.97
CA LYS A 80 14.39 -2.54 10.13
C LYS A 80 15.65 -2.35 9.29
N LEU A 81 15.49 -1.87 8.06
CA LEU A 81 16.62 -1.62 7.18
C LEU A 81 17.52 -0.52 7.74
N ASP A 82 16.94 0.57 8.19
CA ASP A 82 17.68 1.69 8.77
C ASP A 82 18.45 1.23 10.00
N THR A 83 17.84 0.43 10.86
CA THR A 83 18.49 -0.12 12.04
C THR A 83 19.65 -1.05 11.66
N ALA A 84 19.45 -1.87 10.63
CA ALA A 84 20.48 -2.81 10.17
C ALA A 84 21.68 -2.11 9.54
N GLN A 85 21.47 -0.97 8.90
CA GLN A 85 22.52 -0.18 8.25
C GLN A 85 23.21 0.78 9.24
N GLY A 86 22.49 1.13 10.30
CA GLY A 86 22.91 2.10 11.29
C GLY A 86 23.99 1.66 12.18
#